data_481703cbb8714472cbab5d540d010d70
#
_entry.id   481703cbb8714472cbab5d540d010d70
#
_cell.length_a   1.000
_cell.length_b   1.000
_cell.length_c   1.000
_cell.angle_alpha   90.00
_cell.angle_beta   90.00
_cell.angle_gamma   90.00
#
_symmetry.space_group_name_H-M   'P 1'
#
loop_
_entity.id
_entity.type
_entity.pdbx_description
1 polymer ?
#
loop_
_entity_poly.entity_id
_entity_poly.type
_entity_poly.pdbx_seq_one_letter_code
_entity_poly.pdbx_strand_id
1 'polypeptide(L)'
;MPHVTVRGVPEEELKIMAADLKQKVVAAAEVKEEYVKVFYSPVRRMDAADDVAVDVYWMHRPQELCDRVAAAVTAFWKERGKGFVQVTFTEFPGNHFYEDNVHY
;
A
#
# COMPACT_ATOMS: atom_id res chain seq x y z
N MET A 1 9.66 -4.44 4.01
CA MET A 1 8.42 -4.85 3.34
C MET A 1 7.29 -4.82 4.33
N PRO A 2 6.18 -4.22 3.98
CA PRO A 2 5.63 -4.05 2.63
C PRO A 2 6.01 -2.74 1.94
N HIS A 3 5.94 -2.74 0.62
CA HIS A 3 5.94 -1.54 -0.21
C HIS A 3 4.51 -1.26 -0.65
N VAL A 4 4.05 -0.04 -0.43
CA VAL A 4 2.69 0.38 -0.72
C VAL A 4 2.73 1.39 -1.85
N THR A 5 2.17 1.03 -2.99
CA THR A 5 2.13 1.90 -4.18
C THR A 5 0.71 2.40 -4.38
N VAL A 6 0.53 3.71 -4.46
CA VAL A 6 -0.78 4.35 -4.58
C VAL A 6 -0.94 4.94 -5.97
N ARG A 7 -2.06 4.59 -6.61
CA ARG A 7 -2.46 5.08 -7.92
C ARG A 7 -3.84 5.73 -7.80
N GLY A 8 -4.07 6.79 -8.56
CA GLY A 8 -5.37 7.47 -8.59
C GLY A 8 -5.55 8.58 -7.58
N VAL A 9 -4.47 8.95 -6.89
CA VAL A 9 -4.44 10.09 -5.97
C VAL A 9 -3.39 11.07 -6.49
N PRO A 10 -3.70 12.37 -6.57
CA PRO A 10 -2.70 13.36 -7.01
C PRO A 10 -1.47 13.35 -6.11
N GLU A 11 -0.31 13.56 -6.71
CA GLU A 11 0.97 13.53 -5.99
C GLU A 11 0.98 14.47 -4.79
N GLU A 12 0.48 15.71 -4.98
CA GLU A 12 0.45 16.71 -3.91
C GLU A 12 -0.40 16.26 -2.72
N GLU A 13 -1.52 15.60 -3.00
CA GLU A 13 -2.40 15.07 -1.97
C GLU A 13 -1.75 13.92 -1.23
N LEU A 14 -1.18 12.97 -1.97
CA LEU A 14 -0.52 11.81 -1.38
C LEU A 14 0.67 12.23 -0.52
N LYS A 15 1.42 13.23 -0.94
CA LYS A 15 2.57 13.75 -0.22
C LYS A 15 2.21 14.17 1.20
N ILE A 16 1.03 14.79 1.37
CA ILE A 16 0.53 15.25 2.66
C ILE A 16 0.13 14.07 3.55
N MET A 17 -0.43 13.02 2.95
CA MET A 17 -1.05 11.90 3.67
C MET A 17 -0.15 10.67 3.84
N ALA A 18 0.98 10.64 3.15
CA ALA A 18 1.81 9.42 3.07
C ALA A 18 2.25 8.91 4.45
N ALA A 19 2.61 9.80 5.35
CA ALA A 19 3.05 9.42 6.70
C ALA A 19 1.92 8.75 7.49
N ASP A 20 0.69 9.27 7.37
CA ASP A 20 -0.47 8.71 8.07
C ASP A 20 -0.87 7.36 7.48
N LEU A 21 -0.84 7.23 6.14
CA LEU A 21 -1.09 5.95 5.47
C LEU A 21 -0.07 4.90 5.93
N LYS A 22 1.20 5.28 5.97
CA LYS A 22 2.27 4.41 6.45
C LYS A 22 1.97 3.88 7.85
N GLN A 23 1.56 4.75 8.77
CA GLN A 23 1.28 4.33 10.15
C GLN A 23 0.09 3.36 10.22
N LYS A 24 -0.92 3.54 9.39
CA LYS A 24 -2.04 2.59 9.33
C LYS A 24 -1.59 1.22 8.87
N VAL A 25 -0.71 1.15 7.89
CA VAL A 25 -0.17 -0.12 7.39
C VAL A 25 0.74 -0.76 8.44
N VAL A 26 1.58 0.02 9.11
CA VAL A 26 2.45 -0.45 10.20
C VAL A 26 1.63 -1.14 11.28
N ALA A 27 0.56 -0.49 11.73
CA ALA A 27 -0.30 -1.04 12.78
C ALA A 27 -1.03 -2.31 12.32
N ALA A 28 -1.59 -2.31 11.11
CA ALA A 28 -2.36 -3.43 10.60
C ALA A 28 -1.48 -4.65 10.26
N ALA A 29 -0.31 -4.41 9.72
CA ALA A 29 0.62 -5.47 9.32
C ALA A 29 1.51 -5.96 10.47
N GLU A 30 1.55 -5.22 11.57
CA GLU A 30 2.40 -5.53 12.73
C GLU A 30 3.87 -5.67 12.34
N VAL A 31 4.36 -4.70 11.57
CA VAL A 31 5.75 -4.64 11.13
C VAL A 31 6.42 -3.38 11.63
N LYS A 32 7.74 -3.34 11.56
CA LYS A 32 8.50 -2.15 11.92
C LYS A 32 8.25 -1.04 10.91
N GLU A 33 8.19 0.19 11.39
CA GLU A 33 7.96 1.37 10.56
C GLU A 33 8.95 1.47 9.39
N GLU A 34 10.21 1.17 9.64
CA GLU A 34 11.28 1.26 8.64
C GLU A 34 11.09 0.32 7.44
N TYR A 35 10.26 -0.73 7.58
CA TYR A 35 9.99 -1.66 6.49
C TYR A 35 8.88 -1.21 5.56
N VAL A 36 8.04 -0.27 5.99
CA VAL A 36 6.93 0.23 5.18
C VAL A 36 7.39 1.42 4.36
N LYS A 37 7.22 1.32 3.04
CA LYS A 37 7.54 2.41 2.12
C LYS A 37 6.31 2.73 1.29
N VAL A 38 6.03 4.02 1.12
CA VAL A 38 4.88 4.48 0.34
C VAL A 38 5.40 5.12 -0.95
N PHE A 39 4.89 4.63 -2.08
CA PHE A 39 5.25 5.12 -3.40
C PHE A 39 4.05 5.75 -4.09
N TYR A 40 4.32 6.75 -4.89
CA TYR A 40 3.36 7.36 -5.79
C TYR A 40 3.53 6.75 -7.19
N SER A 41 2.40 6.35 -7.80
CA SER A 41 2.38 5.88 -9.19
C SER A 41 1.76 6.97 -10.08
N PRO A 42 2.49 7.49 -11.08
CA PRO A 42 2.03 8.62 -11.90
C PRO A 42 1.10 8.25 -13.05
N VAL A 43 0.49 7.09 -13.01
CA VAL A 43 -0.44 6.65 -14.06
C VAL A 43 -1.83 7.21 -13.81
N ARG A 44 -2.59 7.44 -14.90
CA ARG A 44 -3.95 7.95 -14.84
C ARG A 44 -4.89 7.02 -15.60
N ARG A 45 -6.09 6.86 -15.05
CA ARG A 45 -7.17 6.18 -15.75
C ARG A 45 -7.66 7.09 -16.89
N MET A 46 -7.82 6.52 -18.09
CA MET A 46 -8.14 7.29 -19.27
C MET A 46 -9.61 7.16 -19.73
N ASP A 47 -10.35 6.20 -19.18
CA ASP A 47 -11.73 5.91 -19.60
C ASP A 47 -12.79 6.46 -18.65
N ALA A 48 -12.40 6.92 -17.47
CA ALA A 48 -13.29 7.48 -16.46
C ALA A 48 -12.47 8.24 -15.42
N ALA A 49 -13.11 8.71 -14.35
CA ALA A 49 -12.41 9.29 -13.22
C ALA A 49 -11.56 8.23 -12.51
N ASP A 50 -10.46 8.66 -11.94
CA ASP A 50 -9.58 7.74 -11.23
C ASP A 50 -10.22 7.19 -9.95
N ASP A 51 -10.10 5.88 -9.76
CA ASP A 51 -10.34 5.24 -8.48
C ASP A 51 -9.02 5.17 -7.73
N VAL A 52 -9.09 5.09 -6.40
CA VAL A 52 -7.88 4.83 -5.62
C VAL A 52 -7.53 3.36 -5.72
N ALA A 53 -6.35 3.06 -6.21
CA ALA A 53 -5.87 1.69 -6.31
C ALA A 53 -4.53 1.58 -5.57
N VAL A 54 -4.49 0.71 -4.59
CA VAL A 54 -3.31 0.52 -3.75
C VAL A 54 -2.79 -0.90 -3.95
N ASP A 55 -1.53 -1.03 -4.32
CA ASP A 55 -0.86 -2.32 -4.37
C ASP A 55 0.07 -2.45 -3.18
N VAL A 56 -0.07 -3.54 -2.45
CA VAL A 56 0.79 -3.89 -1.33
C VAL A 56 1.72 -5.01 -1.80
N TYR A 57 3.00 -4.70 -1.92
CA TYR A 57 4.02 -5.61 -2.39
C TYR A 57 4.84 -6.09 -1.20
N TRP A 58 4.75 -7.38 -0.90
CA TRP A 58 5.39 -7.92 0.30
C TRP A 58 5.68 -9.43 0.18
N MET A 59 6.40 -9.96 1.15
CA MET A 59 6.57 -11.41 1.28
C MET A 59 5.23 -12.03 1.64
N HIS A 60 5.01 -13.26 1.18
CA HIS A 60 3.77 -14.00 1.44
C HIS A 60 3.37 -13.95 2.92
N ARG A 61 2.09 -13.67 3.18
CA ARG A 61 1.50 -13.56 4.51
C ARG A 61 0.19 -14.35 4.57
N PRO A 62 -0.24 -14.75 5.79
CA PRO A 62 -1.56 -15.38 5.95
C PRO A 62 -2.69 -14.47 5.48
N GLN A 63 -3.77 -15.06 4.98
CA GLN A 63 -4.92 -14.34 4.46
C GLN A 63 -5.49 -13.34 5.47
N GLU A 64 -5.55 -13.69 6.75
CA GLU A 64 -6.11 -12.78 7.77
C GLU A 64 -5.30 -11.49 7.90
N LEU A 65 -3.99 -11.54 7.66
CA LEU A 65 -3.16 -10.35 7.69
C LEU A 65 -3.44 -9.46 6.47
N CYS A 66 -3.61 -10.07 5.30
CA CYS A 66 -4.06 -9.36 4.10
C CYS A 66 -5.40 -8.68 4.35
N ASP A 67 -6.34 -9.38 4.98
CA ASP A 67 -7.66 -8.84 5.30
C ASP A 67 -7.55 -7.60 6.20
N ARG A 68 -6.70 -7.64 7.21
CA ARG A 68 -6.51 -6.50 8.13
C ARG A 68 -5.89 -5.30 7.41
N VAL A 69 -4.88 -5.53 6.60
CA VAL A 69 -4.23 -4.44 5.86
C VAL A 69 -5.19 -3.86 4.83
N ALA A 70 -5.93 -4.70 4.11
CA ALA A 70 -6.93 -4.23 3.15
C ALA A 70 -8.00 -3.38 3.82
N ALA A 71 -8.49 -3.80 4.99
CA ALA A 71 -9.48 -3.04 5.75
C ALA A 71 -8.93 -1.69 6.20
N ALA A 72 -7.71 -1.66 6.71
CA ALA A 72 -7.07 -0.42 7.17
C ALA A 72 -6.85 0.57 6.03
N VAL A 73 -6.35 0.10 4.89
CA VAL A 73 -6.11 0.94 3.71
C VAL A 73 -7.43 1.46 3.15
N THR A 74 -8.43 0.61 3.04
CA THR A 74 -9.75 1.01 2.54
C THR A 74 -10.36 2.08 3.46
N ALA A 75 -10.37 1.86 4.76
CA ALA A 75 -10.90 2.82 5.73
C ALA A 75 -10.17 4.17 5.65
N PHE A 76 -8.85 4.12 5.51
CA PHE A 76 -8.04 5.34 5.39
C PHE A 76 -8.53 6.24 4.25
N TRP A 77 -8.75 5.67 3.07
CA TRP A 77 -9.19 6.44 1.90
C TRP A 77 -10.67 6.82 1.97
N LYS A 78 -11.52 5.95 2.51
CA LYS A 78 -12.94 6.25 2.69
C LYS A 78 -13.14 7.42 3.64
N GLU A 79 -12.38 7.51 4.70
CA GLU A 79 -12.42 8.63 5.65
C GLU A 79 -12.04 9.95 4.99
N ARG A 80 -11.30 9.88 3.88
CA ARG A 80 -10.87 11.06 3.12
C ARG A 80 -11.74 11.32 1.89
N GLY A 81 -12.93 10.73 1.85
CA GLY A 81 -13.94 11.01 0.83
C GLY A 81 -13.71 10.29 -0.50
N LYS A 82 -12.83 9.31 -0.57
CA LYS A 82 -12.64 8.57 -1.82
C LYS A 82 -13.79 7.59 -2.02
N GLY A 83 -14.34 7.58 -3.24
CA GLY A 83 -15.55 6.80 -3.54
C GLY A 83 -15.32 5.32 -3.71
N PHE A 84 -14.29 4.93 -4.45
CA PHE A 84 -13.97 3.54 -4.74
C PHE A 84 -12.50 3.27 -4.45
N VAL A 85 -12.24 2.22 -3.68
CA VAL A 85 -10.89 1.88 -3.25
C VAL A 85 -10.61 0.42 -3.57
N GLN A 86 -9.53 0.16 -4.29
CA GLN A 86 -9.06 -1.19 -4.59
C GLN A 86 -7.77 -1.44 -3.84
N VAL A 87 -7.62 -2.63 -3.27
CA VAL A 87 -6.37 -3.05 -2.64
C VAL A 87 -5.97 -4.39 -3.23
N THR A 88 -4.74 -4.46 -3.72
CA THR A 88 -4.19 -5.66 -4.32
C THR A 88 -2.92 -6.03 -3.58
N PHE A 89 -2.68 -7.31 -3.42
CA PHE A 89 -1.45 -7.82 -2.82
C PHE A 89 -0.63 -8.55 -3.88
N THR A 90 0.62 -8.14 -4.03
CA THR A 90 1.60 -8.83 -4.86
C THR A 90 2.60 -9.47 -3.91
N GLU A 91 2.67 -10.80 -3.92
CA GLU A 91 3.44 -11.55 -2.94
C GLU A 91 4.55 -12.37 -3.58
N PHE A 92 5.62 -12.59 -2.83
CA PHE A 92 6.77 -13.36 -3.28
C PHE A 92 7.34 -14.17 -2.10
N PRO A 93 8.09 -15.27 -2.38
CA PRO A 93 8.82 -15.99 -1.34
C PRO A 93 9.88 -15.09 -0.72
N GLY A 94 10.04 -15.15 0.61
CA GLY A 94 10.97 -14.29 1.33
C GLY A 94 12.41 -14.34 0.81
N ASN A 95 12.85 -15.52 0.36
CA ASN A 95 14.21 -15.71 -0.16
C ASN A 95 14.41 -15.14 -1.59
N HIS A 96 13.38 -14.56 -2.17
CA HIS A 96 13.47 -13.85 -3.45
C HIS A 96 13.59 -12.33 -3.27
N PHE A 97 13.67 -11.84 -2.04
CA PHE A 97 13.84 -10.43 -1.77
C PHE A 97 15.27 -10.15 -1.34
N TYR A 98 15.95 -9.31 -2.09
CA TYR A 98 17.34 -8.95 -1.85
C TYR A 98 17.47 -7.46 -1.59
N GLU A 99 18.27 -7.10 -0.59
CA GLU A 99 18.69 -5.73 -0.36
C GLU A 99 20.21 -5.71 -0.41
N ASP A 100 20.78 -4.91 -1.30
CA ASP A 100 22.23 -4.84 -1.54
C ASP A 100 22.83 -6.25 -1.69
N ASN A 101 22.18 -7.10 -2.50
CA ASN A 101 22.61 -8.46 -2.82
C ASN A 101 22.57 -9.44 -1.61
N VAL A 102 21.85 -9.09 -0.57
CA VAL A 102 21.62 -9.98 0.58
C VAL A 102 20.12 -10.27 0.67
N HIS A 103 19.75 -11.56 0.61
CA HIS A 103 18.33 -11.93 0.72
C HIS A 103 17.92 -12.13 2.18
N TYR A 104 16.66 -12.09 2.39
CA TYR A 104 16.06 -12.35 3.69
C TYR A 104 16.14 -13.83 4.06
#